data_9c3b3bf2553a5f25b8a89b769cb6f0eb
#
_entry.id   9c3b3bf2553a5f25b8a89b769cb6f0eb
#
_cell.length_a   1.000
_cell.length_b   1.000
_cell.length_c   1.000
_cell.angle_alpha   90.00
_cell.angle_beta   90.00
_cell.angle_gamma   90.00
#
_symmetry.space_group_name_H-M   'P 1'
#
loop_
_entity.id
_entity.type
_entity.pdbx_description
1 polymer ?
#
loop_
_entity_poly.entity_id
_entity_poly.type
_entity_poly.pdbx_seq_one_letter_code
_entity_poly.pdbx_strand_id
1 'polypeptide(L)'
;MTTITNHMSTAELQRLDAAHHMHPFTDNSSLAKKGARIMKSAKGVWLTDTEGNKIIDGMAGLWCVNIGYGRTELGDVAKRQMDELAYYNTFFQNSHIPAIALAAKLAEIAPGDRNHVFSAGSGSEANDTNIRMVRRYWDIKGQPSKRVIIARHNGYHGSTMGGGSLGGMTPIHAH
;
A
#
# COMPACT_ATOMS: atom_id res chain seq x y z
N MET A 1 -21.29 6.40 -13.19
CA MET A 1 -20.33 7.52 -13.00
C MET A 1 -19.70 7.77 -14.36
N THR A 2 -20.08 8.84 -15.01
CA THR A 2 -19.44 9.30 -16.23
C THR A 2 -18.04 9.71 -15.84
N THR A 3 -17.05 9.09 -16.42
CA THR A 3 -15.62 9.37 -16.18
C THR A 3 -15.34 10.79 -16.69
N ILE A 4 -15.41 11.75 -15.78
CA ILE A 4 -15.21 13.19 -16.03
C ILE A 4 -13.89 13.45 -16.79
N THR A 5 -12.96 12.50 -16.72
CA THR A 5 -11.59 12.65 -17.19
C THR A 5 -11.25 11.98 -18.53
N ASN A 6 -12.12 11.11 -19.07
CA ASN A 6 -11.79 10.35 -20.30
C ASN A 6 -11.66 11.21 -21.58
N HIS A 7 -12.06 12.49 -21.52
CA HIS A 7 -12.00 13.43 -22.64
C HIS A 7 -11.02 14.59 -22.42
N MET A 8 -10.32 14.61 -21.24
CA MET A 8 -9.36 15.67 -20.94
C MET A 8 -8.04 15.43 -21.66
N SER A 9 -7.44 16.51 -22.15
CA SER A 9 -6.06 16.49 -22.66
C SER A 9 -5.05 16.23 -21.56
N THR A 10 -3.86 15.76 -21.93
CA THR A 10 -2.74 15.60 -20.98
C THR A 10 -2.45 16.89 -20.22
N ALA A 11 -2.48 18.04 -20.92
CA ALA A 11 -2.23 19.36 -20.32
C ALA A 11 -3.27 19.74 -19.25
N GLU A 12 -4.54 19.45 -19.51
CA GLU A 12 -5.63 19.68 -18.53
C GLU A 12 -5.47 18.80 -17.30
N LEU A 13 -5.13 17.50 -17.48
CA LEU A 13 -4.87 16.58 -16.40
C LEU A 13 -3.67 17.02 -15.58
N GLN A 14 -2.56 17.43 -16.20
CA GLN A 14 -1.38 17.96 -15.54
C GLN A 14 -1.67 19.22 -14.73
N ARG A 15 -2.52 20.13 -15.26
CA ARG A 15 -2.93 21.33 -14.54
C ARG A 15 -3.75 21.00 -13.30
N LEU A 16 -4.66 20.05 -13.37
CA LEU A 16 -5.46 19.60 -12.22
C LEU A 16 -4.59 18.87 -11.19
N ASP A 17 -3.69 18.03 -11.66
CA ASP A 17 -2.71 17.32 -10.80
C ASP A 17 -1.85 18.32 -10.00
N ALA A 18 -1.26 19.30 -10.68
CA ALA A 18 -0.45 20.32 -10.03
C ALA A 18 -1.24 21.21 -9.04
N ALA A 19 -2.54 21.40 -9.28
CA ALA A 19 -3.39 22.25 -8.44
C ALA A 19 -3.94 21.53 -7.20
N HIS A 20 -4.12 20.21 -7.26
CA HIS A 20 -4.94 19.50 -6.27
C HIS A 20 -4.30 18.23 -5.71
N HIS A 21 -3.23 17.70 -6.31
CA HIS A 21 -2.63 16.44 -5.91
C HIS A 21 -1.23 16.65 -5.32
N MET A 22 -1.04 16.25 -4.06
CA MET A 22 0.27 16.23 -3.42
C MET A 22 0.87 14.82 -3.56
N HIS A 23 1.94 14.72 -4.34
CA HIS A 23 2.63 13.45 -4.57
C HIS A 23 3.57 13.09 -3.41
N PRO A 24 3.56 11.82 -2.94
CA PRO A 24 4.54 11.35 -1.97
C PRO A 24 5.94 11.24 -2.58
N PHE A 25 6.98 11.36 -1.76
CA PHE A 25 8.38 11.23 -2.17
C PHE A 25 8.77 12.08 -3.39
N THR A 26 8.18 13.25 -3.54
CA THR A 26 8.30 14.06 -4.75
C THR A 26 8.55 15.52 -4.38
N ASP A 27 9.46 16.18 -5.11
CA ASP A 27 9.51 17.65 -5.13
C ASP A 27 8.32 18.17 -5.96
N ASN A 28 7.23 18.47 -5.25
CA ASN A 28 5.98 18.91 -5.88
C ASN A 28 6.14 20.24 -6.62
N SER A 29 7.06 21.13 -6.20
CA SER A 29 7.33 22.37 -6.89
C SER A 29 7.97 22.14 -8.27
N SER A 30 8.91 21.20 -8.34
CA SER A 30 9.53 20.81 -9.61
C SER A 30 8.54 20.05 -10.50
N LEU A 31 7.73 19.16 -9.91
CA LEU A 31 6.72 18.41 -10.65
C LEU A 31 5.67 19.31 -11.26
N ALA A 32 5.17 20.30 -10.54
CA ALA A 32 4.18 21.26 -11.02
C ALA A 32 4.67 22.05 -12.26
N LYS A 33 5.99 22.31 -12.34
CA LYS A 33 6.59 23.00 -13.51
C LYS A 33 6.78 22.09 -14.72
N LYS A 34 7.13 20.81 -14.47
CA LYS A 34 7.41 19.82 -15.54
C LYS A 34 6.15 19.14 -16.07
N GLY A 35 5.12 19.04 -15.26
CA GLY A 35 3.96 18.18 -15.47
C GLY A 35 4.23 16.71 -15.13
N ALA A 36 3.26 16.05 -14.50
CA ALA A 36 3.32 14.63 -14.24
C ALA A 36 3.12 13.82 -15.52
N ARG A 37 3.76 12.67 -15.64
CA ARG A 37 3.42 11.69 -16.67
C ARG A 37 2.14 10.99 -16.26
N ILE A 38 1.10 11.10 -17.06
CA ILE A 38 -0.23 10.59 -16.75
C ILE A 38 -0.40 9.19 -17.34
N MET A 39 -0.48 8.14 -16.51
CA MET A 39 -0.74 6.77 -16.97
C MET A 39 -2.22 6.61 -17.28
N LYS A 40 -2.53 6.05 -18.44
CA LYS A 40 -3.90 5.87 -18.95
C LYS A 40 -4.38 4.43 -18.84
N SER A 41 -3.53 3.49 -19.17
CA SER A 41 -3.88 2.06 -19.19
C SER A 41 -2.66 1.18 -18.99
N ALA A 42 -2.91 -0.11 -18.67
CA ALA A 42 -1.85 -1.08 -18.52
C ALA A 42 -2.31 -2.49 -18.95
N LYS A 43 -1.36 -3.31 -19.44
CA LYS A 43 -1.60 -4.72 -19.77
C LYS A 43 -0.30 -5.53 -19.66
N GLY A 44 -0.35 -6.65 -18.95
CA GLY A 44 0.84 -7.47 -18.67
C GLY A 44 1.87 -6.66 -17.88
N VAL A 45 3.01 -6.34 -18.48
CA VAL A 45 4.07 -5.50 -17.90
C VAL A 45 4.13 -4.10 -18.53
N TRP A 46 3.19 -3.77 -19.42
CA TRP A 46 3.22 -2.53 -20.19
C TRP A 46 2.25 -1.51 -19.62
N LEU A 47 2.75 -0.30 -19.42
CA LEU A 47 1.96 0.90 -19.17
C LEU A 47 1.81 1.68 -20.48
N THR A 48 0.69 2.39 -20.62
CA THR A 48 0.48 3.36 -21.69
C THR A 48 0.09 4.69 -21.06
N ASP A 49 0.79 5.78 -21.38
CA ASP A 49 0.45 7.11 -20.92
C ASP A 49 -0.63 7.77 -21.78
N THR A 50 -1.05 8.97 -21.41
CA THR A 50 -2.07 9.73 -22.14
C THR A 50 -1.61 10.22 -23.52
N GLU A 51 -0.32 10.22 -23.81
CA GLU A 51 0.28 10.59 -25.09
C GLU A 51 0.47 9.37 -26.00
N GLY A 52 0.12 8.16 -25.51
CA GLY A 52 0.22 6.90 -26.25
C GLY A 52 1.58 6.21 -26.16
N ASN A 53 2.50 6.72 -25.36
CA ASN A 53 3.81 6.08 -25.17
C ASN A 53 3.64 4.79 -24.35
N LYS A 54 4.29 3.71 -24.83
CA LYS A 54 4.37 2.42 -24.12
C LYS A 54 5.64 2.35 -23.28
N ILE A 55 5.49 1.97 -22.03
CA ILE A 55 6.55 1.95 -21.02
C ILE A 55 6.54 0.59 -20.33
N ILE A 56 7.67 -0.03 -20.16
CA ILE A 56 7.80 -1.25 -19.33
C ILE A 56 7.76 -0.82 -17.87
N ASP A 57 6.86 -1.43 -17.10
CA ASP A 57 6.81 -1.26 -15.64
C ASP A 57 7.80 -2.22 -14.97
N GLY A 58 9.05 -1.80 -14.86
CA GLY A 58 10.10 -2.57 -14.18
C GLY A 58 9.98 -2.55 -12.65
N MET A 59 9.05 -1.76 -12.10
CA MET A 59 8.83 -1.65 -10.65
C MET A 59 7.56 -2.37 -10.16
N ALA A 60 6.82 -3.03 -11.04
CA ALA A 60 5.55 -3.70 -10.71
C ALA A 60 4.59 -2.77 -9.93
N GLY A 61 4.35 -1.55 -10.44
CA GLY A 61 3.50 -0.56 -9.78
C GLY A 61 3.99 -0.15 -8.39
N LEU A 62 5.28 -0.11 -8.18
CA LEU A 62 5.96 0.02 -6.89
C LEU A 62 5.65 -1.18 -5.95
N TRP A 63 5.93 -2.40 -6.45
CA TRP A 63 5.86 -3.69 -5.72
C TRP A 63 4.42 -4.18 -5.46
N CYS A 64 3.43 -3.61 -6.12
CA CYS A 64 2.02 -3.90 -5.87
C CYS A 64 1.35 -4.75 -6.97
N VAL A 65 1.98 -4.90 -8.14
CA VAL A 65 1.41 -5.56 -9.33
C VAL A 65 2.30 -6.72 -9.80
N ASN A 66 2.68 -7.60 -8.89
CA ASN A 66 3.61 -8.71 -9.14
C ASN A 66 3.08 -9.73 -10.16
N ILE A 67 1.76 -9.81 -10.35
CA ILE A 67 1.09 -10.72 -11.29
C ILE A 67 0.78 -10.06 -12.64
N GLY A 68 1.21 -8.81 -12.84
CA GLY A 68 0.96 -8.02 -14.04
C GLY A 68 -0.45 -7.40 -14.10
N TYR A 69 -0.63 -6.53 -15.08
CA TYR A 69 -1.88 -5.79 -15.30
C TYR A 69 -2.86 -6.55 -16.20
N GLY A 70 -4.15 -6.21 -16.11
CA GLY A 70 -5.19 -6.74 -16.99
C GLY A 70 -5.73 -8.11 -16.57
N ARG A 71 -5.58 -8.48 -15.32
CA ARG A 71 -6.15 -9.69 -14.71
C ARG A 71 -7.63 -9.44 -14.38
N THR A 72 -8.50 -9.56 -15.41
CA THR A 72 -9.93 -9.24 -15.31
C THR A 72 -10.68 -10.13 -14.34
N GLU A 73 -10.24 -11.38 -14.18
CA GLU A 73 -10.81 -12.33 -13.23
C GLU A 73 -10.75 -11.83 -11.77
N LEU A 74 -9.75 -11.00 -11.42
CA LEU A 74 -9.68 -10.40 -10.09
C LEU A 74 -10.72 -9.29 -9.90
N GLY A 75 -10.97 -8.51 -10.97
CA GLY A 75 -12.05 -7.52 -10.99
C GLY A 75 -13.42 -8.17 -10.82
N ASP A 76 -13.66 -9.30 -11.49
CA ASP A 76 -14.91 -10.06 -11.40
C ASP A 76 -15.13 -10.63 -9.98
N VAL A 77 -14.08 -11.14 -9.33
CA VAL A 77 -14.15 -11.60 -7.93
C VAL A 77 -14.47 -10.43 -7.00
N ALA A 78 -13.77 -9.30 -7.15
CA ALA A 78 -14.01 -8.11 -6.34
C ALA A 78 -15.45 -7.59 -6.51
N LYS A 79 -15.95 -7.53 -7.76
CA LYS A 79 -17.32 -7.10 -8.02
C LYS A 79 -18.34 -8.03 -7.34
N ARG A 80 -18.21 -9.35 -7.49
CA ARG A 80 -19.14 -10.31 -6.84
C ARG A 80 -19.14 -10.14 -5.33
N GLN A 81 -17.96 -10.00 -4.72
CA GLN A 81 -17.87 -9.83 -3.28
C GLN A 81 -18.48 -8.51 -2.80
N MET A 82 -18.31 -7.42 -3.59
CA MET A 82 -18.93 -6.13 -3.28
C MET A 82 -20.46 -6.15 -3.44
N ASP A 83 -20.97 -6.91 -4.39
CA ASP A 83 -22.42 -7.08 -4.58
C ASP A 83 -23.05 -7.89 -3.43
N GLU A 84 -22.32 -8.84 -2.85
CA GLU A 84 -22.80 -9.69 -1.74
C GLU A 84 -22.61 -9.05 -0.37
N LEU A 85 -21.38 -8.62 -0.07
CA LEU A 85 -21.00 -7.94 1.17
C LEU A 85 -19.79 -7.05 0.89
N ALA A 86 -20.04 -5.78 0.63
CA ALA A 86 -18.99 -4.81 0.28
C ALA A 86 -18.03 -4.53 1.44
N TYR A 87 -18.55 -4.49 2.66
CA TYR A 87 -17.78 -4.26 3.88
C TYR A 87 -18.52 -4.74 5.11
N TYR A 88 -17.79 -5.35 6.04
CA TYR A 88 -18.19 -5.45 7.44
C TYR A 88 -16.95 -5.50 8.33
N ASN A 89 -17.08 -4.99 9.56
CA ASN A 89 -15.99 -4.97 10.51
C ASN A 89 -15.73 -6.34 11.14
N THR A 90 -14.51 -6.55 11.66
CA THR A 90 -14.14 -7.75 12.43
C THR A 90 -13.98 -7.45 13.93
N PHE A 91 -14.58 -6.35 14.42
CA PHE A 91 -14.64 -6.01 15.83
C PHE A 91 -15.84 -6.64 16.51
N PHE A 92 -15.86 -6.59 17.83
CA PHE A 92 -17.01 -6.95 18.67
C PHE A 92 -17.57 -8.36 18.40
N GLN A 93 -16.68 -9.34 18.25
CA GLN A 93 -17.02 -10.77 18.01
C GLN A 93 -17.66 -11.04 16.65
N ASN A 94 -17.48 -10.15 15.70
CA ASN A 94 -17.91 -10.35 14.32
C ASN A 94 -16.75 -10.79 13.44
N SER A 95 -17.07 -11.47 12.34
CA SER A 95 -16.16 -11.80 11.26
C SER A 95 -16.95 -12.00 9.96
N HIS A 96 -16.24 -12.23 8.85
CA HIS A 96 -16.85 -12.51 7.56
C HIS A 96 -16.04 -13.54 6.78
N ILE A 97 -16.71 -14.27 5.87
CA ILE A 97 -16.15 -15.41 5.17
C ILE A 97 -14.81 -15.12 4.49
N PRO A 98 -14.65 -14.06 3.67
CA PRO A 98 -13.38 -13.79 3.02
C PRO A 98 -12.21 -13.55 4.00
N ALA A 99 -12.43 -12.87 5.12
CA ALA A 99 -11.38 -12.64 6.11
C ALA A 99 -10.92 -13.95 6.75
N ILE A 100 -11.86 -14.83 7.11
CA ILE A 100 -11.57 -16.13 7.69
C ILE A 100 -10.79 -17.01 6.69
N ALA A 101 -11.27 -17.10 5.45
CA ALA A 101 -10.64 -17.88 4.40
C ALA A 101 -9.21 -17.41 4.09
N LEU A 102 -9.00 -16.08 3.99
CA LEU A 102 -7.68 -15.50 3.78
C LEU A 102 -6.74 -15.77 4.96
N ALA A 103 -7.21 -15.60 6.20
CA ALA A 103 -6.40 -15.87 7.38
C ALA A 103 -5.97 -17.34 7.46
N ALA A 104 -6.89 -18.27 7.20
CA ALA A 104 -6.59 -19.70 7.13
C ALA A 104 -5.55 -20.02 6.04
N LYS A 105 -5.70 -19.45 4.85
CA LYS A 105 -4.74 -19.66 3.76
C LYS A 105 -3.36 -19.07 4.07
N LEU A 106 -3.31 -17.91 4.68
CA LEU A 106 -2.04 -17.31 5.10
C LEU A 106 -1.35 -18.14 6.19
N ALA A 107 -2.10 -18.66 7.16
CA ALA A 107 -1.56 -19.56 8.18
C ALA A 107 -0.97 -20.86 7.58
N GLU A 108 -1.63 -21.41 6.55
CA GLU A 108 -1.16 -22.62 5.82
C GLU A 108 0.19 -22.38 5.13
N ILE A 109 0.38 -21.22 4.49
CA ILE A 109 1.57 -20.95 3.67
C ILE A 109 2.67 -20.20 4.41
N ALA A 110 2.39 -19.64 5.59
CA ALA A 110 3.38 -18.90 6.37
C ALA A 110 4.47 -19.84 6.92
N PRO A 111 5.74 -19.44 6.94
CA PRO A 111 6.81 -20.27 7.48
C PRO A 111 6.69 -20.42 9.00
N GLY A 112 7.02 -21.62 9.52
CA GLY A 112 6.98 -21.93 10.94
C GLY A 112 5.55 -22.13 11.46
N ASP A 113 5.31 -21.76 12.71
CA ASP A 113 4.03 -21.92 13.44
C ASP A 113 3.19 -20.65 13.52
N ARG A 114 3.30 -19.77 12.50
CA ARG A 114 2.57 -18.51 12.43
C ARG A 114 1.14 -18.75 11.95
N ASN A 115 0.24 -18.99 12.87
CA ASN A 115 -1.13 -19.39 12.62
C ASN A 115 -2.20 -18.35 13.03
N HIS A 116 -1.78 -17.14 13.41
CA HIS A 116 -2.67 -16.04 13.72
C HIS A 116 -2.36 -14.85 12.82
N VAL A 117 -3.37 -14.35 12.09
CA VAL A 117 -3.25 -13.28 11.12
C VAL A 117 -3.97 -12.03 11.62
N PHE A 118 -3.26 -10.92 11.65
CA PHE A 118 -3.83 -9.59 11.88
C PHE A 118 -3.75 -8.79 10.58
N SER A 119 -4.89 -8.30 10.11
CA SER A 119 -4.99 -7.48 8.90
C SER A 119 -4.86 -6.00 9.23
N ALA A 120 -4.01 -5.29 8.49
CA ALA A 120 -3.82 -3.85 8.60
C ALA A 120 -4.05 -3.19 7.23
N GLY A 121 -4.35 -1.88 7.23
CA GLY A 121 -4.58 -1.12 6.01
C GLY A 121 -3.28 -0.83 5.22
N SER A 122 -2.13 -0.94 5.87
CA SER A 122 -0.82 -0.72 5.25
C SER A 122 0.30 -1.42 6.04
N GLY A 123 1.48 -1.55 5.40
CA GLY A 123 2.69 -2.02 6.09
C GLY A 123 3.14 -1.08 7.22
N SER A 124 2.88 0.23 7.08
CA SER A 124 3.15 1.22 8.13
C SER A 124 2.34 0.97 9.38
N GLU A 125 1.02 0.75 9.24
CA GLU A 125 0.13 0.40 10.35
C GLU A 125 0.47 -0.95 10.97
N ALA A 126 0.85 -1.93 10.13
CA ALA A 126 1.32 -3.23 10.61
C ALA A 126 2.57 -3.07 11.50
N ASN A 127 3.53 -2.23 11.12
CA ASN A 127 4.72 -1.95 11.91
C ASN A 127 4.38 -1.21 13.21
N ASP A 128 3.50 -0.23 13.21
CA ASP A 128 3.05 0.46 14.42
C ASP A 128 2.37 -0.53 15.40
N THR A 129 1.55 -1.42 14.86
CA THR A 129 0.92 -2.49 15.65
C THR A 129 1.96 -3.45 16.22
N ASN A 130 2.93 -3.90 15.40
CA ASN A 130 4.00 -4.78 15.84
C ASN A 130 4.84 -4.16 16.97
N ILE A 131 5.19 -2.87 16.88
CA ILE A 131 5.91 -2.15 17.94
C ILE A 131 5.14 -2.24 19.27
N ARG A 132 3.84 -1.96 19.24
CA ARG A 132 2.98 -2.03 20.43
C ARG A 132 2.89 -3.44 20.99
N MET A 133 2.72 -4.46 20.12
CA MET A 133 2.63 -5.86 20.53
C MET A 133 3.93 -6.36 21.16
N VAL A 134 5.08 -6.06 20.55
CA VAL A 134 6.40 -6.45 21.06
C VAL A 134 6.67 -5.80 22.43
N ARG A 135 6.37 -4.52 22.59
CA ARG A 135 6.50 -3.83 23.90
C ARG A 135 5.62 -4.48 24.95
N ARG A 136 4.34 -4.72 24.63
CA ARG A 136 3.42 -5.37 25.57
C ARG A 136 3.84 -6.80 25.90
N TYR A 137 4.34 -7.56 24.94
CA TYR A 137 4.89 -8.89 25.18
C TYR A 137 6.02 -8.88 26.22
N TRP A 138 6.99 -7.96 26.09
CA TRP A 138 8.09 -7.86 27.04
C TRP A 138 7.67 -7.30 28.40
N ASP A 139 6.68 -6.44 28.47
CA ASP A 139 6.08 -6.01 29.73
C ASP A 139 5.46 -7.22 30.48
N ILE A 140 4.70 -8.06 29.80
CA ILE A 140 4.10 -9.28 30.39
C ILE A 140 5.18 -10.28 30.82
N LYS A 141 6.29 -10.35 30.09
CA LYS A 141 7.44 -11.20 30.44
C LYS A 141 8.31 -10.64 31.58
N GLY A 142 7.92 -9.54 32.19
CA GLY A 142 8.69 -8.89 33.26
C GLY A 142 10.01 -8.24 32.81
N GLN A 143 10.12 -7.92 31.53
CA GLN A 143 11.30 -7.28 30.91
C GLN A 143 10.97 -5.95 30.23
N PRO A 144 10.41 -4.96 30.95
CA PRO A 144 9.93 -3.70 30.34
C PRO A 144 11.05 -2.82 29.77
N SER A 145 12.31 -3.09 30.07
CA SER A 145 13.47 -2.40 29.49
C SER A 145 13.78 -2.81 28.04
N LYS A 146 13.22 -3.92 27.54
CA LYS A 146 13.40 -4.37 26.16
C LYS A 146 12.55 -3.55 25.18
N ARG A 147 12.96 -2.31 24.92
CA ARG A 147 12.23 -1.34 24.06
C ARG A 147 13.00 -0.91 22.83
N VAL A 148 14.26 -1.30 22.70
CA VAL A 148 15.11 -0.96 21.54
C VAL A 148 14.73 -1.86 20.37
N ILE A 149 14.50 -1.24 19.22
CA ILE A 149 14.24 -1.91 17.95
C ILE A 149 15.39 -1.57 17.01
N ILE A 150 15.97 -2.58 16.37
CA ILE A 150 17.09 -2.44 15.46
C ILE A 150 16.57 -2.47 14.02
N ALA A 151 16.95 -1.49 13.21
CA ALA A 151 16.64 -1.43 11.79
C ALA A 151 17.92 -1.32 10.95
N ARG A 152 17.80 -1.53 9.64
CA ARG A 152 18.93 -1.39 8.71
C ARG A 152 19.03 0.01 8.15
N HIS A 153 20.26 0.47 7.86
CA HIS A 153 20.48 1.65 7.03
C HIS A 153 19.74 1.52 5.69
N ASN A 154 19.18 2.63 5.22
CA ASN A 154 18.37 2.72 4.00
C ASN A 154 17.11 1.85 4.00
N GLY A 155 16.74 1.22 5.13
CA GLY A 155 15.49 0.46 5.25
C GLY A 155 14.29 1.39 5.23
N TYR A 156 13.25 1.02 4.47
CA TYR A 156 11.95 1.67 4.51
C TYR A 156 10.97 0.80 5.30
N HIS A 157 10.37 1.36 6.32
CA HIS A 157 9.44 0.64 7.21
C HIS A 157 8.08 1.32 7.38
N GLY A 158 7.83 2.36 6.62
CA GLY A 158 6.56 3.06 6.61
C GLY A 158 6.69 4.56 6.78
N SER A 159 5.57 5.25 6.69
CA SER A 159 5.46 6.72 6.81
C SER A 159 4.65 7.17 8.04
N THR A 160 4.16 6.26 8.87
CA THR A 160 3.62 6.58 10.20
C THR A 160 4.75 6.94 11.15
N MET A 161 4.44 7.53 12.30
CA MET A 161 5.46 7.92 13.29
C MET A 161 6.33 6.73 13.73
N GLY A 162 5.73 5.56 13.99
CA GLY A 162 6.48 4.36 14.34
C GLY A 162 7.24 3.79 13.14
N GLY A 163 6.57 3.60 12.00
CA GLY A 163 7.19 3.11 10.77
C GLY A 163 8.33 4.01 10.28
N GLY A 164 8.15 5.33 10.28
CA GLY A 164 9.17 6.31 9.92
C GLY A 164 10.35 6.28 10.88
N SER A 165 10.09 6.22 12.19
CA SER A 165 11.14 6.12 13.22
C SER A 165 11.97 4.85 13.13
N LEU A 166 11.39 3.74 12.66
CA LEU A 166 12.11 2.51 12.37
C LEU A 166 12.96 2.60 11.10
N GLY A 167 12.61 3.49 10.19
CA GLY A 167 13.30 3.65 8.92
C GLY A 167 14.77 3.99 9.09
N GLY A 168 15.62 3.56 8.14
CA GLY A 168 17.04 3.91 8.09
C GLY A 168 17.37 4.94 7.01
N MET A 169 16.37 5.55 6.42
CA MET A 169 16.53 6.56 5.36
C MET A 169 16.72 7.94 5.98
N THR A 170 17.92 8.51 5.86
CA THR A 170 18.29 9.80 6.44
C THR A 170 17.30 10.94 6.16
N PRO A 171 16.73 11.10 4.94
CA PRO A 171 15.77 12.18 4.69
C PRO A 171 14.49 12.09 5.51
N ILE A 172 14.08 10.89 5.94
CA ILE A 172 12.87 10.70 6.78
C ILE A 172 13.12 11.17 8.21
N HIS A 173 14.37 11.23 8.64
CA HIS A 173 14.78 11.63 9.99
C HIS A 173 15.23 13.10 10.08
N ALA A 174 15.12 13.85 8.99
CA ALA A 174 15.62 15.23 8.93
C ALA A 174 14.68 16.28 9.55
N HIS A 175 13.56 15.88 10.16
CA HIS A 175 12.55 16.75 10.79
C HIS A 175 11.93 16.17 12.05
#